data_dc9d9e8fa10b3a0d17fd8b5b26d05626
#
_entry.id   dc9d9e8fa10b3a0d17fd8b5b26d05626
#
_cell.length_a   1.000
_cell.length_b   1.000
_cell.length_c   1.000
_cell.angle_alpha   90.00
_cell.angle_beta   90.00
_cell.angle_gamma   90.00
#
_symmetry.space_group_name_H-M   'P 1'
#
loop_
_entity.id
_entity.type
_entity.pdbx_description
1 polymer ?
#
loop_
_entity_poly.entity_id
_entity_poly.type
_entity_poly.pdbx_seq_one_letter_code
_entity_poly.pdbx_strand_id
1 'polypeptide(L)'
;MRKILFLFLALLMLCPDNVRAQRVNEAAVKRQIAQAAAKVRTLQCDFVQTKYVKMLNGKMVASGKMYYQKSDCLRWQYTAPYSYTFIINGPRVNIRRGQRSDVINVNQSKMFKEIARIMMNSVVGNCLNDKRDFKVSLTGSSSEYIATLYPQQKQMKMLFQKIILHFHKTRSVVTQVELIEKKGDRTIIELKNIKTNAAINTKVFQVN
;
A
#
# COMPACT_ATOMS: atom_id res chain seq x y z
N MET A 1 33.82 -18.54 -46.34
CA MET A 1 32.88 -17.43 -46.05
C MET A 1 31.43 -17.84 -45.74
N ARG A 2 31.05 -19.13 -45.84
CA ARG A 2 29.66 -19.61 -45.56
C ARG A 2 29.39 -20.00 -44.10
N LYS A 3 30.37 -20.07 -43.20
CA LYS A 3 30.20 -20.46 -41.78
C LYS A 3 30.03 -19.28 -40.82
N ILE A 4 30.28 -18.05 -41.24
CA ILE A 4 30.11 -16.84 -40.40
C ILE A 4 28.66 -16.29 -40.45
N LEU A 5 27.92 -16.65 -41.50
CA LEU A 5 26.54 -16.19 -41.67
C LEU A 5 25.52 -16.88 -40.72
N PHE A 6 25.82 -18.07 -40.21
CA PHE A 6 24.97 -18.83 -39.31
C PHE A 6 25.10 -18.40 -37.84
N LEU A 7 26.19 -17.74 -37.45
CA LEU A 7 26.40 -17.28 -36.09
C LEU A 7 25.63 -15.95 -35.79
N PHE A 8 25.28 -15.19 -36.83
CA PHE A 8 24.56 -13.91 -36.67
C PHE A 8 23.04 -14.08 -36.59
N LEU A 9 22.51 -15.24 -37.01
CA LEU A 9 21.05 -15.49 -36.97
C LEU A 9 20.55 -16.04 -35.63
N ALA A 10 21.46 -16.52 -34.75
CA ALA A 10 21.11 -17.05 -33.43
C ALA A 10 21.03 -15.99 -32.34
N LEU A 11 21.43 -14.74 -32.60
CA LEU A 11 21.47 -13.66 -31.61
C LEU A 11 20.21 -12.78 -31.61
N LEU A 12 19.20 -13.08 -32.44
CA LEU A 12 17.99 -12.28 -32.60
C LEU A 12 16.78 -12.81 -31.83
N MET A 13 16.94 -13.82 -30.95
CA MET A 13 15.86 -14.43 -30.18
C MET A 13 15.88 -14.09 -28.68
N LEU A 14 16.67 -13.11 -28.26
CA LEU A 14 16.54 -12.51 -26.92
C LEU A 14 15.67 -11.25 -27.00
N CYS A 15 14.40 -11.43 -27.36
CA CYS A 15 13.39 -10.40 -27.07
C CYS A 15 13.25 -10.36 -25.55
N PRO A 16 13.55 -9.23 -24.88
CA PRO A 16 13.13 -9.08 -23.50
C PRO A 16 11.59 -9.21 -23.47
N ASP A 17 11.09 -10.12 -22.65
CA ASP A 17 9.66 -10.20 -22.36
C ASP A 17 9.20 -8.82 -21.88
N ASN A 18 8.70 -8.03 -22.81
CA ASN A 18 7.96 -6.82 -22.48
C ASN A 18 6.73 -7.28 -21.71
N VAL A 19 6.80 -7.20 -20.38
CA VAL A 19 5.64 -7.39 -19.49
C VAL A 19 4.64 -6.30 -19.82
N ARG A 20 3.84 -6.52 -20.87
CA ARG A 20 2.75 -5.61 -21.24
C ARG A 20 1.68 -5.76 -20.17
N ALA A 21 1.38 -4.65 -19.51
CA ALA A 21 0.21 -4.56 -18.64
C ALA A 21 -1.04 -4.93 -19.45
N GLN A 22 -1.61 -6.11 -19.15
CA GLN A 22 -2.76 -6.64 -19.87
C GLN A 22 -4.02 -5.94 -19.35
N ARG A 23 -4.94 -5.58 -20.27
CA ARG A 23 -6.28 -5.14 -19.88
C ARG A 23 -6.99 -6.29 -19.16
N VAL A 24 -7.44 -6.03 -17.95
CA VAL A 24 -8.17 -7.00 -17.12
C VAL A 24 -9.66 -6.66 -17.10
N ASN A 25 -10.50 -7.64 -16.83
CA ASN A 25 -11.89 -7.37 -16.50
C ASN A 25 -11.95 -6.69 -15.12
N GLU A 26 -11.98 -5.37 -15.11
CA GLU A 26 -11.92 -4.55 -13.87
C GLU A 26 -12.99 -4.94 -12.86
N ALA A 27 -14.22 -5.22 -13.32
CA ALA A 27 -15.34 -5.59 -12.45
C ALA A 27 -15.10 -6.95 -11.76
N ALA A 28 -14.54 -7.92 -12.48
CA ALA A 28 -14.21 -9.23 -11.92
C ALA A 28 -13.07 -9.12 -10.90
N VAL A 29 -12.00 -8.38 -11.23
CA VAL A 29 -10.87 -8.17 -10.33
C VAL A 29 -11.27 -7.40 -9.07
N LYS A 30 -12.08 -6.35 -9.20
CA LYS A 30 -12.62 -5.60 -8.04
C LYS A 30 -13.43 -6.51 -7.12
N ARG A 31 -14.28 -7.38 -7.69
CA ARG A 31 -15.04 -8.36 -6.89
C ARG A 31 -14.14 -9.35 -6.18
N GLN A 32 -13.15 -9.91 -6.88
CA GLN A 32 -12.17 -10.84 -6.30
C GLN A 32 -11.44 -10.21 -5.10
N ILE A 33 -10.91 -9.01 -5.28
CA ILE A 33 -10.19 -8.29 -4.22
C ILE A 33 -11.14 -7.96 -3.06
N ALA A 34 -12.36 -7.49 -3.33
CA ALA A 34 -13.35 -7.18 -2.30
C ALA A 34 -13.76 -8.43 -1.49
N GLN A 35 -13.94 -9.58 -2.15
CA GLN A 35 -14.24 -10.84 -1.48
C GLN A 35 -13.08 -11.32 -0.59
N ALA A 36 -11.84 -11.17 -1.06
CA ALA A 36 -10.67 -11.48 -0.26
C ALA A 36 -10.58 -10.55 0.97
N ALA A 37 -10.74 -9.24 0.75
CA ALA A 37 -10.73 -8.22 1.80
C ALA A 37 -11.79 -8.46 2.88
N ALA A 38 -13.00 -8.86 2.48
CA ALA A 38 -14.10 -9.15 3.40
C ALA A 38 -13.78 -10.30 4.39
N LYS A 39 -12.94 -11.25 3.97
CA LYS A 39 -12.51 -12.40 4.77
C LYS A 39 -11.35 -12.05 5.73
N VAL A 40 -10.67 -10.92 5.54
CA VAL A 40 -9.55 -10.52 6.40
C VAL A 40 -10.09 -9.97 7.71
N ARG A 41 -9.82 -10.68 8.81
CA ARG A 41 -10.10 -10.23 10.19
C ARG A 41 -8.88 -9.60 10.83
N THR A 42 -7.71 -10.20 10.60
CA THR A 42 -6.43 -9.69 11.05
C THR A 42 -5.41 -9.72 9.91
N LEU A 43 -4.47 -8.80 9.93
CA LEU A 43 -3.32 -8.81 9.04
C LEU A 43 -2.10 -8.32 9.80
N GLN A 44 -1.00 -9.01 9.67
CA GLN A 44 0.29 -8.57 10.20
C GLN A 44 1.36 -8.78 9.14
N CYS A 45 2.29 -7.83 9.07
CA CYS A 45 3.42 -7.91 8.15
C CYS A 45 4.58 -7.06 8.64
N ASP A 46 5.74 -7.31 8.06
CA ASP A 46 6.85 -6.37 8.06
C ASP A 46 6.70 -5.42 6.87
N PHE A 47 7.27 -4.22 6.95
CA PHE A 47 7.33 -3.32 5.81
C PHE A 47 8.71 -2.69 5.65
N VAL A 48 9.05 -2.36 4.40
CA VAL A 48 10.16 -1.49 4.04
C VAL A 48 9.59 -0.32 3.26
N GLN A 49 9.84 0.88 3.75
CA GLN A 49 9.43 2.12 3.11
C GLN A 49 10.66 2.82 2.53
N THR A 50 10.62 3.15 1.24
CA THR A 50 11.61 3.99 0.57
C THR A 50 10.93 5.27 0.09
N LYS A 51 11.34 6.41 0.63
CA LYS A 51 10.89 7.73 0.16
C LYS A 51 11.98 8.37 -0.71
N TYR A 52 11.63 8.69 -1.94
CA TYR A 52 12.43 9.47 -2.88
C TYR A 52 12.01 10.93 -2.77
N VAL A 53 12.94 11.78 -2.36
CA VAL A 53 12.70 13.22 -2.19
C VAL A 53 13.27 13.94 -3.41
N LYS A 54 12.37 14.40 -4.29
CA LYS A 54 12.74 14.99 -5.58
C LYS A 54 13.73 16.17 -5.43
N MET A 55 13.46 17.05 -4.47
CA MET A 55 14.23 18.27 -4.29
C MET A 55 15.67 18.00 -3.75
N LEU A 56 15.87 16.89 -3.04
CA LEU A 56 17.17 16.52 -2.46
C LEU A 56 17.94 15.52 -3.32
N ASN A 57 17.35 15.05 -4.43
CA ASN A 57 17.86 13.94 -5.23
C ASN A 57 18.33 12.74 -4.38
N GLY A 58 17.63 12.50 -3.26
CA GLY A 58 17.98 11.53 -2.24
C GLY A 58 16.85 10.54 -1.94
N LYS A 59 17.21 9.46 -1.24
CA LYS A 59 16.25 8.48 -0.75
C LYS A 59 16.39 8.29 0.76
N MET A 60 15.27 8.10 1.43
CA MET A 60 15.18 7.75 2.84
C MET A 60 14.56 6.36 2.95
N VAL A 61 15.20 5.48 3.71
CA VAL A 61 14.70 4.12 3.92
C VAL A 61 14.33 3.95 5.39
N ALA A 62 13.15 3.40 5.64
CA ALA A 62 12.69 3.06 6.97
C ALA A 62 12.03 1.67 6.93
N SER A 63 12.05 0.96 8.03
CA SER A 63 11.41 -0.35 8.14
C SER A 63 10.64 -0.48 9.44
N GLY A 64 9.72 -1.45 9.47
CA GLY A 64 8.90 -1.65 10.65
C GLY A 64 7.91 -2.78 10.51
N LYS A 65 6.90 -2.74 11.39
CA LYS A 65 5.83 -3.74 11.47
C LYS A 65 4.47 -3.08 11.39
N MET A 66 3.54 -3.78 10.76
CA MET A 66 2.15 -3.37 10.69
C MET A 66 1.24 -4.47 11.22
N TYR A 67 0.26 -4.07 12.03
CA TYR A 67 -0.79 -4.92 12.57
C TYR A 67 -2.13 -4.27 12.27
N TYR A 68 -3.03 -5.03 11.72
CA TYR A 68 -4.41 -4.63 11.43
C TYR A 68 -5.37 -5.63 12.06
N GLN A 69 -6.42 -5.14 12.66
CA GLN A 69 -7.56 -5.95 13.11
C GLN A 69 -8.85 -5.26 12.66
N LYS A 70 -9.75 -6.04 12.06
CA LYS A 70 -11.07 -5.59 11.66
C LYS A 70 -11.80 -4.98 12.88
N SER A 71 -12.59 -3.94 12.65
CA SER A 71 -13.19 -3.06 13.67
C SER A 71 -12.26 -1.94 14.12
N ASP A 72 -11.56 -1.34 13.13
CA ASP A 72 -10.85 -0.08 13.22
C ASP A 72 -9.62 -0.07 14.13
N CYS A 73 -8.84 -1.18 14.14
CA CYS A 73 -7.56 -1.23 14.81
C CYS A 73 -6.41 -1.34 13.81
N LEU A 74 -5.46 -0.41 13.88
CA LEU A 74 -4.23 -0.41 13.10
C LEU A 74 -3.07 0.02 14.00
N ARG A 75 -1.95 -0.72 13.96
CA ARG A 75 -0.66 -0.26 14.45
C ARG A 75 0.32 -0.24 13.29
N TRP A 76 0.91 0.92 13.07
CA TRP A 76 2.01 1.12 12.13
C TRP A 76 3.24 1.56 12.91
N GLN A 77 4.25 0.72 12.99
CA GLN A 77 5.41 0.93 13.84
C GLN A 77 6.70 0.90 13.02
N TYR A 78 7.40 2.02 12.96
CA TYR A 78 8.77 2.08 12.46
C TYR A 78 9.73 1.60 13.54
N THR A 79 10.68 0.75 13.16
CA THR A 79 11.71 0.19 14.03
C THR A 79 13.11 0.62 13.65
N ALA A 80 13.32 1.04 12.42
CA ALA A 80 14.59 1.59 11.92
C ALA A 80 14.32 2.62 10.81
N PRO A 81 15.15 3.69 10.70
CA PRO A 81 16.27 4.05 11.56
C PRO A 81 15.84 4.77 12.86
N TYR A 82 14.55 5.07 13.01
CA TYR A 82 13.97 5.74 14.18
C TYR A 82 12.76 4.98 14.71
N SER A 83 12.47 5.15 16.01
CA SER A 83 11.28 4.60 16.62
C SER A 83 10.12 5.59 16.52
N TYR A 84 9.09 5.20 15.77
CA TYR A 84 7.86 5.96 15.62
C TYR A 84 6.70 4.98 15.51
N THR A 85 5.64 5.22 16.26
CA THR A 85 4.46 4.35 16.22
C THR A 85 3.20 5.19 16.06
N PHE A 86 2.35 4.76 15.14
CA PHE A 86 1.03 5.29 14.91
C PHE A 86 0.02 4.18 15.18
N ILE A 87 -0.92 4.43 16.11
CA ILE A 87 -1.95 3.45 16.49
C ILE A 87 -3.32 4.09 16.25
N ILE A 88 -4.19 3.41 15.52
CA ILE A 88 -5.62 3.68 15.46
C ILE A 88 -6.31 2.62 16.32
N ASN A 89 -7.21 3.02 17.21
CA ASN A 89 -8.09 2.12 17.92
C ASN A 89 -9.45 2.80 18.07
N GLY A 90 -10.36 2.45 17.16
CA GLY A 90 -11.66 3.12 17.02
C GLY A 90 -11.49 4.63 16.81
N PRO A 91 -12.08 5.48 17.68
CA PRO A 91 -12.02 6.93 17.54
C PRO A 91 -10.69 7.55 18.02
N ARG A 92 -9.78 6.78 18.58
CA ARG A 92 -8.52 7.29 19.15
C ARG A 92 -7.33 6.98 18.23
N VAL A 93 -6.50 7.99 18.03
CA VAL A 93 -5.19 7.86 17.39
C VAL A 93 -4.12 8.20 18.41
N ASN A 94 -3.16 7.32 18.57
CA ASN A 94 -1.95 7.56 19.36
C ASN A 94 -0.75 7.68 18.43
N ILE A 95 0.05 8.71 18.66
CA ILE A 95 1.30 8.96 17.96
C ILE A 95 2.42 8.94 18.98
N ARG A 96 3.34 7.97 18.87
CA ARG A 96 4.50 7.85 19.77
C ARG A 96 5.78 8.15 19.03
N ARG A 97 6.62 9.01 19.64
CA ARG A 97 7.96 9.38 19.16
C ARG A 97 8.94 9.27 20.35
N GLY A 98 9.67 8.15 20.41
CA GLY A 98 10.46 7.85 21.59
C GLY A 98 9.58 7.76 22.84
N GLN A 99 9.85 8.62 23.84
CA GLN A 99 9.07 8.66 25.09
C GLN A 99 7.81 9.56 25.01
N ARG A 100 7.66 10.37 23.97
CA ARG A 100 6.48 11.24 23.80
C ARG A 100 5.33 10.46 23.20
N SER A 101 4.13 10.67 23.74
CA SER A 101 2.89 10.05 23.28
C SER A 101 1.80 11.11 23.20
N ASP A 102 1.24 11.29 22.00
CA ASP A 102 0.14 12.21 21.74
C ASP A 102 -1.10 11.40 21.36
N VAL A 103 -2.20 11.62 22.08
CA VAL A 103 -3.49 10.98 21.81
C VAL A 103 -4.44 12.00 21.19
N ILE A 104 -4.97 11.67 20.03
CA ILE A 104 -5.91 12.50 19.27
C ILE A 104 -7.22 11.75 19.12
N ASN A 105 -8.34 12.41 19.42
CA ASN A 105 -9.66 11.89 19.08
C ASN A 105 -9.98 12.28 17.63
N VAL A 106 -10.09 11.27 16.75
CA VAL A 106 -10.33 11.50 15.31
C VAL A 106 -11.69 12.17 15.04
N ASN A 107 -12.67 12.03 15.94
CA ASN A 107 -13.96 12.67 15.78
C ASN A 107 -13.90 14.20 15.93
N GLN A 108 -12.84 14.73 16.54
CA GLN A 108 -12.59 16.17 16.67
C GLN A 108 -11.95 16.78 15.41
N SER A 109 -11.49 15.95 14.47
CA SER A 109 -10.88 16.40 13.23
C SER A 109 -11.34 15.55 12.06
N LYS A 110 -12.16 16.15 11.18
CA LYS A 110 -12.64 15.50 9.95
C LYS A 110 -11.49 14.99 9.08
N MET A 111 -10.38 15.72 9.02
CA MET A 111 -9.20 15.34 8.26
C MET A 111 -8.56 14.05 8.79
N PHE A 112 -8.33 13.94 10.11
CA PHE A 112 -7.75 12.74 10.71
C PHE A 112 -8.66 11.53 10.56
N LYS A 113 -9.97 11.73 10.71
CA LYS A 113 -10.97 10.67 10.49
C LYS A 113 -10.90 10.11 9.07
N GLU A 114 -10.82 10.98 8.06
CA GLU A 114 -10.73 10.56 6.66
C GLU A 114 -9.39 9.86 6.35
N ILE A 115 -8.28 10.37 6.84
CA ILE A 115 -6.96 9.73 6.66
C ILE A 115 -6.95 8.34 7.29
N ALA A 116 -7.42 8.20 8.53
CA ALA A 116 -7.51 6.91 9.21
C ALA A 116 -8.37 5.91 8.43
N ARG A 117 -9.55 6.34 7.97
CA ARG A 117 -10.45 5.52 7.16
C ARG A 117 -9.80 5.05 5.85
N ILE A 118 -9.13 5.96 5.14
CA ILE A 118 -8.44 5.63 3.88
C ILE A 118 -7.31 4.64 4.14
N MET A 119 -6.51 4.84 5.18
CA MET A 119 -5.44 3.91 5.55
C MET A 119 -6.01 2.51 5.84
N MET A 120 -7.05 2.42 6.68
CA MET A 120 -7.69 1.16 7.03
C MET A 120 -8.24 0.42 5.80
N ASN A 121 -8.93 1.14 4.91
CA ASN A 121 -9.46 0.57 3.68
C ASN A 121 -8.36 0.15 2.69
N SER A 122 -7.26 0.90 2.63
CA SER A 122 -6.15 0.59 1.72
C SER A 122 -5.40 -0.67 2.11
N VAL A 123 -5.19 -0.89 3.42
CA VAL A 123 -4.48 -2.07 3.96
C VAL A 123 -5.12 -3.39 3.51
N VAL A 124 -6.45 -3.43 3.44
CA VAL A 124 -7.19 -4.63 3.03
C VAL A 124 -7.70 -4.58 1.58
N GLY A 125 -7.49 -3.47 0.86
CA GLY A 125 -7.93 -3.31 -0.53
C GLY A 125 -9.40 -2.88 -0.70
N ASN A 126 -10.13 -2.54 0.35
CA ASN A 126 -11.53 -2.08 0.28
C ASN A 126 -11.68 -0.73 -0.44
N CYS A 127 -10.61 0.06 -0.56
CA CYS A 127 -10.63 1.37 -1.22
C CYS A 127 -10.97 1.31 -2.71
N LEU A 128 -10.91 0.14 -3.35
CA LEU A 128 -11.22 -0.02 -4.79
C LEU A 128 -12.69 0.20 -5.12
N ASN A 129 -13.59 0.05 -4.16
CA ASN A 129 -15.04 0.13 -4.35
C ASN A 129 -15.63 1.49 -3.92
N ASP A 130 -14.87 2.33 -3.21
CA ASP A 130 -15.36 3.64 -2.79
C ASP A 130 -15.09 4.71 -3.86
N LYS A 131 -16.09 4.91 -4.72
CA LYS A 131 -16.06 5.90 -5.81
C LYS A 131 -15.98 7.35 -5.30
N ARG A 132 -16.31 7.63 -4.02
CA ARG A 132 -16.24 8.97 -3.44
C ARG A 132 -14.80 9.39 -3.21
N ASP A 133 -13.94 8.43 -2.87
CA ASP A 133 -12.55 8.72 -2.53
C ASP A 133 -11.64 8.68 -3.74
N PHE A 134 -11.86 7.71 -4.64
CA PHE A 134 -10.95 7.47 -5.74
C PHE A 134 -11.66 7.11 -7.05
N LYS A 135 -11.15 7.67 -8.15
CA LYS A 135 -11.31 7.06 -9.47
C LYS A 135 -10.24 5.99 -9.61
N VAL A 136 -10.64 4.75 -9.91
CA VAL A 136 -9.75 3.58 -9.95
C VAL A 136 -9.60 3.08 -11.38
N SER A 137 -8.36 2.83 -11.79
CA SER A 137 -8.00 2.09 -13.01
C SER A 137 -7.25 0.83 -12.61
N LEU A 138 -7.54 -0.30 -13.28
CA LEU A 138 -6.92 -1.60 -13.00
C LEU A 138 -6.18 -2.11 -14.24
N THR A 139 -4.98 -2.62 -14.00
CA THR A 139 -4.20 -3.38 -14.95
C THR A 139 -3.72 -4.67 -14.30
N GLY A 140 -3.19 -5.60 -15.06
CA GLY A 140 -2.67 -6.86 -14.52
C GLY A 140 -1.45 -7.35 -15.29
N SER A 141 -0.66 -8.19 -14.62
CA SER A 141 0.41 -8.98 -15.21
C SER A 141 0.18 -10.46 -14.92
N SER A 142 1.16 -11.31 -15.19
CA SER A 142 1.12 -12.73 -14.84
C SER A 142 1.05 -12.97 -13.32
N SER A 143 1.66 -12.08 -12.51
CA SER A 143 1.86 -12.26 -11.06
C SER A 143 1.01 -11.35 -10.18
N GLU A 144 0.54 -10.20 -10.68
CA GLU A 144 -0.13 -9.19 -9.87
C GLU A 144 -1.26 -8.47 -10.60
N TYR A 145 -2.16 -7.84 -9.80
CA TYR A 145 -3.05 -6.78 -10.24
C TYR A 145 -2.54 -5.44 -9.71
N ILE A 146 -2.60 -4.41 -10.54
CA ILE A 146 -2.15 -3.06 -10.19
C ILE A 146 -3.36 -2.13 -10.26
N ALA A 147 -3.70 -1.52 -9.13
CA ALA A 147 -4.75 -0.53 -9.03
C ALA A 147 -4.15 0.87 -8.90
N THR A 148 -4.43 1.74 -9.87
CA THR A 148 -4.08 3.17 -9.79
C THR A 148 -5.30 3.94 -9.32
N LEU A 149 -5.16 4.59 -8.15
CA LEU A 149 -6.19 5.35 -7.47
C LEU A 149 -5.92 6.84 -7.64
N TYR A 150 -6.84 7.54 -8.27
CA TYR A 150 -6.79 9.00 -8.44
C TYR A 150 -7.72 9.64 -7.41
N PRO A 151 -7.19 10.42 -6.44
CA PRO A 151 -7.98 11.04 -5.40
C PRO A 151 -9.12 11.91 -5.94
N GLN A 152 -10.31 11.82 -5.32
CA GLN A 152 -11.46 12.66 -5.66
C GLN A 152 -11.68 13.74 -4.59
N GLN A 153 -11.38 13.45 -3.34
CA GLN A 153 -11.52 14.39 -2.22
C GLN A 153 -10.45 15.50 -2.28
N LYS A 154 -10.84 16.75 -2.02
CA LYS A 154 -9.98 17.95 -2.10
C LYS A 154 -8.70 17.80 -1.27
N GLN A 155 -8.82 17.33 -0.03
CA GLN A 155 -7.69 17.16 0.89
C GLN A 155 -6.65 16.17 0.33
N MET A 156 -7.12 15.05 -0.23
CA MET A 156 -6.24 14.03 -0.81
C MET A 156 -5.62 14.50 -2.12
N LYS A 157 -6.36 15.25 -2.94
CA LYS A 157 -5.84 15.87 -4.18
C LYS A 157 -4.72 16.88 -3.91
N MET A 158 -4.73 17.55 -2.75
CA MET A 158 -3.66 18.45 -2.36
C MET A 158 -2.37 17.71 -1.99
N LEU A 159 -2.47 16.49 -1.50
CA LEU A 159 -1.33 15.69 -1.05
C LEU A 159 -0.78 14.80 -2.17
N PHE A 160 -1.65 14.09 -2.88
CA PHE A 160 -1.26 13.05 -3.82
C PHE A 160 -1.77 13.30 -5.24
N GLN A 161 -0.94 12.99 -6.22
CA GLN A 161 -1.35 12.87 -7.61
C GLN A 161 -2.10 11.56 -7.84
N LYS A 162 -1.54 10.46 -7.32
CA LYS A 162 -2.10 9.12 -7.38
C LYS A 162 -1.50 8.23 -6.31
N ILE A 163 -2.22 7.17 -5.99
CA ILE A 163 -1.77 6.05 -5.15
C ILE A 163 -1.83 4.80 -6.02
N ILE A 164 -0.81 3.96 -5.96
CA ILE A 164 -0.76 2.71 -6.70
C ILE A 164 -0.69 1.56 -5.70
N LEU A 165 -1.60 0.60 -5.83
CA LEU A 165 -1.64 -0.60 -5.01
C LEU A 165 -1.33 -1.81 -5.88
N HIS A 166 -0.35 -2.59 -5.46
CA HIS A 166 0.00 -3.87 -6.05
C HIS A 166 -0.64 -4.99 -5.24
N PHE A 167 -1.37 -5.86 -5.90
CA PHE A 167 -2.05 -6.98 -5.27
C PHE A 167 -1.47 -8.30 -5.77
N HIS A 168 -1.13 -9.19 -4.86
CA HIS A 168 -0.78 -10.57 -5.22
C HIS A 168 -1.96 -11.23 -5.94
N LYS A 169 -1.75 -11.72 -7.16
CA LYS A 169 -2.84 -12.15 -8.05
C LYS A 169 -3.73 -13.24 -7.43
N THR A 170 -3.13 -14.25 -6.83
CA THR A 170 -3.87 -15.38 -6.24
C THR A 170 -4.46 -15.04 -4.87
N ARG A 171 -3.68 -14.43 -3.97
CA ARG A 171 -4.12 -14.13 -2.60
C ARG A 171 -4.97 -12.87 -2.50
N SER A 172 -4.93 -12.00 -3.53
CA SER A 172 -5.63 -10.71 -3.57
C SER A 172 -5.36 -9.79 -2.36
N VAL A 173 -4.16 -9.90 -1.78
CA VAL A 173 -3.67 -9.04 -0.71
C VAL A 173 -2.71 -7.99 -1.27
N VAL A 174 -2.69 -6.81 -0.66
CA VAL A 174 -1.73 -5.75 -1.01
C VAL A 174 -0.32 -6.20 -0.65
N THR A 175 0.60 -6.07 -1.60
CA THR A 175 2.03 -6.39 -1.43
C THR A 175 2.91 -5.15 -1.50
N GLN A 176 2.46 -4.11 -2.22
CA GLN A 176 3.19 -2.85 -2.32
C GLN A 176 2.20 -1.68 -2.45
N VAL A 177 2.56 -0.57 -1.86
CA VAL A 177 1.87 0.72 -1.98
C VAL A 177 2.85 1.74 -2.50
N GLU A 178 2.45 2.51 -3.54
CA GLU A 178 3.21 3.66 -4.01
C GLU A 178 2.37 4.93 -3.83
N LEU A 179 2.96 5.93 -3.21
CA LEU A 179 2.38 7.24 -3.03
C LEU A 179 3.12 8.22 -3.94
N ILE A 180 2.44 8.81 -4.90
CA ILE A 180 3.00 9.84 -5.77
C ILE A 180 2.45 11.20 -5.29
N GLU A 181 3.31 11.97 -4.64
CA GLU A 181 2.93 13.24 -4.03
C GLU A 181 2.82 14.36 -5.08
N LYS A 182 2.01 15.38 -4.80
CA LYS A 182 1.84 16.55 -5.68
C LYS A 182 3.15 17.30 -5.96
N LYS A 183 4.05 17.31 -4.97
CA LYS A 183 5.37 17.95 -5.08
C LYS A 183 6.40 17.13 -5.85
N GLY A 184 6.02 15.92 -6.29
CA GLY A 184 6.86 15.03 -7.07
C GLY A 184 7.69 14.03 -6.25
N ASP A 185 7.54 14.02 -4.93
CA ASP A 185 8.09 12.97 -4.09
C ASP A 185 7.36 11.66 -4.36
N ARG A 186 8.08 10.54 -4.19
CA ARG A 186 7.54 9.19 -4.34
C ARG A 186 7.88 8.36 -3.11
N THR A 187 6.89 7.74 -2.52
CA THR A 187 7.08 6.78 -1.44
C THR A 187 6.65 5.40 -1.90
N ILE A 188 7.51 4.40 -1.74
CA ILE A 188 7.23 3.00 -1.99
C ILE A 188 7.23 2.28 -0.66
N ILE A 189 6.20 1.50 -0.38
CA ILE A 189 6.07 0.68 0.82
C ILE A 189 5.87 -0.77 0.37
N GLU A 190 6.87 -1.60 0.58
CA GLU A 190 6.83 -3.04 0.34
C GLU A 190 6.37 -3.76 1.61
N LEU A 191 5.34 -4.62 1.48
CA LEU A 191 4.83 -5.44 2.58
C LEU A 191 5.41 -6.85 2.45
N LYS A 192 6.08 -7.31 3.50
CA LYS A 192 6.78 -8.60 3.56
C LYS A 192 6.19 -9.47 4.67
N ASN A 193 6.36 -10.78 4.56
CA ASN A 193 5.93 -11.74 5.59
C ASN A 193 4.44 -11.59 5.96
N ILE A 194 3.59 -11.31 4.96
CA ILE A 194 2.17 -11.02 5.16
C ILE A 194 1.44 -12.27 5.67
N LYS A 195 0.85 -12.17 6.86
CA LYS A 195 -0.01 -13.19 7.51
C LYS A 195 -1.40 -12.62 7.68
N THR A 196 -2.40 -13.27 7.11
CA THR A 196 -3.82 -12.93 7.26
C THR A 196 -4.49 -13.91 8.20
N ASN A 197 -5.42 -13.42 9.02
CA ASN A 197 -6.22 -14.21 9.96
C ASN A 197 -5.41 -14.97 11.03
N ALA A 198 -4.15 -14.60 11.24
CA ALA A 198 -3.35 -15.09 12.34
C ALA A 198 -3.74 -14.37 13.64
N ALA A 199 -3.59 -15.06 14.77
CA ALA A 199 -3.84 -14.45 16.08
C ALA A 199 -2.90 -13.26 16.33
N ILE A 200 -3.46 -12.17 16.85
CA ILE A 200 -2.73 -10.96 17.26
C ILE A 200 -3.05 -10.70 18.72
N ASN A 201 -2.00 -10.45 19.52
CA ASN A 201 -2.21 -9.96 20.88
C ASN A 201 -2.80 -8.54 20.83
N THR A 202 -4.04 -8.39 21.27
CA THR A 202 -4.78 -7.12 21.20
C THR A 202 -4.13 -5.97 21.97
N LYS A 203 -3.23 -6.28 22.92
CA LYS A 203 -2.44 -5.26 23.64
C LYS A 203 -1.59 -4.39 22.71
N VAL A 204 -1.26 -4.87 21.49
CA VAL A 204 -0.51 -4.07 20.51
C VAL A 204 -1.27 -2.82 20.05
N PHE A 205 -2.60 -2.80 20.18
CA PHE A 205 -3.45 -1.67 19.82
C PHE A 205 -3.80 -0.74 20.99
N GLN A 206 -3.22 -0.97 22.18
CA GLN A 206 -3.51 -0.12 23.34
C GLN A 206 -3.00 1.31 23.10
N VAL A 207 -3.88 2.26 23.36
CA VAL A 207 -3.66 3.70 23.30
C VAL A 207 -3.58 4.19 24.75
N ASN A 208 -2.37 4.23 25.30
CA ASN A 208 -2.08 4.72 26.66
C ASN A 208 -1.48 6.12 26.55
#